data_2a97c53c3c2b537cb7db16aee3854f8d
#
_entry.id   2a97c53c3c2b537cb7db16aee3854f8d
#
_cell.length_a   1.000
_cell.length_b   1.000
_cell.length_c   1.000
_cell.angle_alpha   90.00
_cell.angle_beta   90.00
_cell.angle_gamma   90.00
#
_symmetry.space_group_name_H-M   'P 1'
#
loop_
_entity.id
_entity.type
_entity.pdbx_description
1 polymer ?
#
loop_
_entity_poly.entity_id
_entity_poly.type
_entity_poly.pdbx_seq_one_letter_code
_entity_poly.pdbx_strand_id
1 'polypeptide(L)'
;MVFSSTVFLLIFLPVVAGIYFLCPRKARNTVLLLFSLVFYGWGEPKYILIMLFSTVFDYTNARLIGHFRDAGKQKAAKAVLIVDVVGNLGILGFFKYTDFAIDNLNSLLSAGIPALGLALPIGISFYTFQTMSYTIDVYRGIVKDQKNILNVGAYVTLFPQLIAGPIVQYKTVEHELMYRRESVFEASRGMQRFVVGLAKKVLIANQVGALWEQISAMSAPSAVTAWLGAIAFTFQIYFDFSGYSDMAIGLGHLFGFHFLENFEHPYESRTVTEFWRRWHISLGTWFREYVYIPLGGNRHGKGRQILNLAIVWFLTGLWHGASWNFVLWGLYYAVLLILEKIFLLRWLDKAPKWVGHVYTVFAFIMGWVLFAITDFGQLGQYVSAMFTAHFADGTAAYLLRSNAVLLIAAAIGCTTGPLRLWNRVEGRLSDTAAVALRTVGVVLLLLLSVAFLVGDSYNPFLYFRF
;
A
#
# COMPACT_ATOMS: atom_id res chain seq x y z
N MET A 1 9.41 2.14 -13.78
CA MET A 1 10.50 1.28 -13.21
C MET A 1 10.00 0.70 -11.89
N VAL A 2 10.47 -0.47 -11.45
CA VAL A 2 10.11 -1.04 -10.13
C VAL A 2 11.35 -1.27 -9.28
N PHE A 3 11.22 -1.20 -7.95
CA PHE A 3 12.38 -1.34 -7.02
C PHE A 3 13.02 -2.73 -7.09
N SER A 4 12.23 -3.76 -7.33
CA SER A 4 12.68 -5.14 -7.53
C SER A 4 13.10 -5.41 -8.97
N SER A 5 13.86 -4.52 -9.60
CA SER A 5 14.45 -4.74 -10.93
C SER A 5 15.96 -4.53 -10.89
N THR A 6 16.68 -5.29 -11.71
CA THR A 6 18.14 -5.19 -11.83
C THR A 6 18.58 -3.78 -12.30
N VAL A 7 17.81 -3.16 -13.19
CA VAL A 7 18.07 -1.78 -13.66
C VAL A 7 17.96 -0.79 -12.50
N PHE A 8 16.97 -0.94 -11.64
CA PHE A 8 16.84 -0.06 -10.46
C PHE A 8 18.01 -0.27 -9.49
N LEU A 9 18.31 -1.52 -9.15
CA LEU A 9 19.31 -1.85 -8.13
C LEU A 9 20.74 -1.51 -8.56
N LEU A 10 21.11 -1.81 -9.80
CA LEU A 10 22.48 -1.74 -10.27
C LEU A 10 22.81 -0.43 -11.00
N ILE A 11 21.82 0.29 -11.49
CA ILE A 11 22.05 1.52 -12.28
C ILE A 11 21.36 2.70 -11.62
N PHE A 12 20.03 2.69 -11.51
CA PHE A 12 19.28 3.87 -11.10
C PHE A 12 19.62 4.31 -9.67
N LEU A 13 19.54 3.40 -8.68
CA LEU A 13 19.78 3.73 -7.28
C LEU A 13 21.22 4.20 -7.02
N PRO A 14 22.28 3.54 -7.52
CA PRO A 14 23.65 4.06 -7.39
C PRO A 14 23.86 5.43 -8.03
N VAL A 15 23.31 5.66 -9.22
CA VAL A 15 23.45 6.94 -9.93
C VAL A 15 22.73 8.06 -9.18
N VAL A 16 21.47 7.86 -8.78
CA VAL A 16 20.74 8.90 -8.04
C VAL A 16 21.38 9.19 -6.69
N ALA A 17 21.81 8.16 -5.95
CA ALA A 17 22.50 8.34 -4.68
C ALA A 17 23.83 9.08 -4.86
N GLY A 18 24.64 8.68 -5.83
CA GLY A 18 25.91 9.35 -6.15
C GLY A 18 25.72 10.85 -6.46
N ILE A 19 24.82 11.19 -7.38
CA ILE A 19 24.55 12.59 -7.75
C ILE A 19 23.95 13.35 -6.56
N TYR A 20 23.03 12.75 -5.81
CA TYR A 20 22.40 13.38 -4.65
C TYR A 20 23.41 13.76 -3.56
N PHE A 21 24.33 12.89 -3.21
CA PHE A 21 25.33 13.18 -2.16
C PHE A 21 26.45 14.10 -2.63
N LEU A 22 26.75 14.11 -3.94
CA LEU A 22 27.75 15.01 -4.52
C LEU A 22 27.21 16.44 -4.74
N CYS A 23 25.89 16.62 -4.90
CA CYS A 23 25.33 17.93 -5.14
C CYS A 23 25.19 18.78 -3.86
N PRO A 24 25.21 20.14 -4.00
CA PRO A 24 24.95 21.04 -2.88
C PRO A 24 23.56 20.79 -2.26
N ARG A 25 23.42 20.96 -0.95
CA ARG A 25 22.16 20.76 -0.22
C ARG A 25 20.96 21.48 -0.84
N LYS A 26 21.15 22.71 -1.34
CA LYS A 26 20.09 23.49 -2.00
C LYS A 26 19.55 22.84 -3.27
N ALA A 27 20.34 22.02 -3.97
CA ALA A 27 19.95 21.34 -5.19
C ALA A 27 19.32 19.94 -4.96
N ARG A 28 19.40 19.38 -3.76
CA ARG A 28 18.98 18.01 -3.46
C ARG A 28 17.51 17.73 -3.79
N ASN A 29 16.60 18.66 -3.49
CA ASN A 29 15.19 18.51 -3.85
C ASN A 29 14.99 18.51 -5.38
N THR A 30 15.73 19.34 -6.09
CA THR A 30 15.69 19.37 -7.57
C THR A 30 16.23 18.07 -8.16
N VAL A 31 17.32 17.53 -7.60
CA VAL A 31 17.86 16.23 -8.02
C VAL A 31 16.83 15.13 -7.80
N LEU A 32 16.22 15.06 -6.61
CA LEU A 32 15.17 14.06 -6.32
C LEU A 32 13.98 14.23 -7.26
N LEU A 33 13.53 15.47 -7.53
CA LEU A 33 12.45 15.74 -8.48
C LEU A 33 12.79 15.20 -9.88
N LEU A 34 13.95 15.55 -10.42
CA LEU A 34 14.36 15.13 -11.77
C LEU A 34 14.47 13.60 -11.89
N PHE A 35 15.12 12.95 -10.92
CA PHE A 35 15.23 11.49 -10.92
C PHE A 35 13.87 10.80 -10.68
N SER A 36 12.99 11.39 -9.90
CA SER A 36 11.61 10.89 -9.72
C SER A 36 10.81 10.96 -11.01
N LEU A 37 10.96 12.04 -11.79
CA LEU A 37 10.34 12.16 -13.11
C LEU A 37 10.91 11.13 -14.09
N VAL A 38 12.23 10.87 -14.07
CA VAL A 38 12.85 9.81 -14.87
C VAL A 38 12.32 8.43 -14.44
N PHE A 39 12.24 8.17 -13.14
CA PHE A 39 11.71 6.92 -12.58
C PHE A 39 10.26 6.64 -13.02
N TYR A 40 9.40 7.67 -12.94
CA TYR A 40 8.01 7.58 -13.36
C TYR A 40 7.88 7.45 -14.89
N GLY A 41 8.56 8.32 -15.63
CA GLY A 41 8.52 8.35 -17.10
C GLY A 41 9.07 7.08 -17.74
N TRP A 42 9.92 6.31 -17.05
CA TRP A 42 10.40 5.01 -17.52
C TRP A 42 9.26 4.00 -17.77
N GLY A 43 8.23 4.02 -16.94
CA GLY A 43 7.07 3.14 -17.07
C GLY A 43 5.88 3.81 -17.74
N GLU A 44 5.73 5.11 -17.54
CA GLU A 44 4.52 5.89 -17.89
C GLU A 44 4.86 7.20 -18.60
N PRO A 45 5.49 7.17 -19.82
CA PRO A 45 5.96 8.37 -20.47
C PRO A 45 4.85 9.36 -20.83
N LYS A 46 3.64 8.88 -21.15
CA LYS A 46 2.48 9.73 -21.51
C LYS A 46 1.84 10.38 -20.28
N TYR A 47 1.75 9.65 -19.18
CA TYR A 47 1.01 10.06 -17.98
C TYR A 47 1.82 10.96 -17.02
N ILE A 48 3.11 11.17 -17.30
CA ILE A 48 3.93 12.14 -16.57
C ILE A 48 3.34 13.55 -16.66
N LEU A 49 2.68 13.90 -17.79
CA LEU A 49 2.04 15.19 -17.97
C LEU A 49 0.84 15.39 -17.02
N ILE A 50 0.10 14.33 -16.72
CA ILE A 50 -1.02 14.38 -15.77
C ILE A 50 -0.50 14.62 -14.36
N MET A 51 0.57 13.92 -13.96
CA MET A 51 1.19 14.11 -12.66
C MET A 51 1.77 15.53 -12.51
N LEU A 52 2.41 16.06 -13.54
CA LEU A 52 2.89 17.45 -13.54
C LEU A 52 1.73 18.46 -13.49
N PHE A 53 0.68 18.23 -14.25
CA PHE A 53 -0.53 19.06 -14.20
C PHE A 53 -1.13 19.07 -12.81
N SER A 54 -1.37 17.89 -12.19
CA SER A 54 -1.89 17.79 -10.83
C SER A 54 -0.99 18.52 -9.82
N THR A 55 0.33 18.37 -9.95
CA THR A 55 1.29 19.07 -9.07
C THR A 55 1.17 20.59 -9.16
N VAL A 56 1.07 21.13 -10.37
CA VAL A 56 0.92 22.59 -10.58
C VAL A 56 -0.45 23.08 -10.15
N PHE A 57 -1.50 22.29 -10.41
CA PHE A 57 -2.87 22.58 -10.00
C PHE A 57 -2.98 22.67 -8.48
N ASP A 58 -2.50 21.66 -7.75
CA ASP A 58 -2.57 21.62 -6.29
C ASP A 58 -1.66 22.66 -5.63
N TYR A 59 -0.46 22.90 -6.20
CA TYR A 59 0.41 23.99 -5.78
C TYR A 59 -0.31 25.35 -5.86
N THR A 60 -0.95 25.63 -7.00
CA THR A 60 -1.64 26.90 -7.25
C THR A 60 -2.83 27.05 -6.30
N ASN A 61 -3.62 26.00 -6.13
CA ASN A 61 -4.76 26.00 -5.21
C ASN A 61 -4.33 26.16 -3.76
N ALA A 62 -3.28 25.48 -3.31
CA ALA A 62 -2.73 25.66 -1.96
C ALA A 62 -2.26 27.10 -1.70
N ARG A 63 -1.60 27.73 -2.70
CA ARG A 63 -1.19 29.16 -2.63
C ARG A 63 -2.39 30.09 -2.51
N LEU A 64 -3.45 29.86 -3.30
CA LEU A 64 -4.69 30.65 -3.26
C LEU A 64 -5.42 30.46 -1.93
N ILE A 65 -5.53 29.20 -1.46
CA ILE A 65 -6.13 28.88 -0.15
C ILE A 65 -5.40 29.60 0.97
N GLY A 66 -4.05 29.53 1.00
CA GLY A 66 -3.23 30.23 1.99
C GLY A 66 -3.44 31.74 1.95
N HIS A 67 -3.39 32.33 0.76
CA HIS A 67 -3.63 33.77 0.56
C HIS A 67 -5.01 34.22 1.06
N PHE A 68 -6.09 33.52 0.69
CA PHE A 68 -7.43 33.89 1.12
C PHE A 68 -7.67 33.64 2.62
N ARG A 69 -7.10 32.58 3.19
CA ARG A 69 -7.16 32.32 4.63
C ARG A 69 -6.47 33.42 5.41
N ASP A 70 -5.26 33.80 5.03
CA ASP A 70 -4.47 34.84 5.71
C ASP A 70 -5.11 36.22 5.56
N ALA A 71 -5.88 36.46 4.48
CA ALA A 71 -6.70 37.66 4.28
C ALA A 71 -8.06 37.60 5.01
N GLY A 72 -8.35 36.56 5.80
CA GLY A 72 -9.62 36.37 6.51
C GLY A 72 -10.81 35.99 5.62
N LYS A 73 -10.60 35.74 4.31
CA LYS A 73 -11.63 35.42 3.32
C LYS A 73 -11.97 33.92 3.29
N GLN A 74 -12.50 33.39 4.39
CA GLN A 74 -12.77 31.93 4.57
C GLN A 74 -13.68 31.32 3.49
N LYS A 75 -14.69 32.08 3.00
CA LYS A 75 -15.59 31.59 1.92
C LYS A 75 -14.83 31.37 0.60
N ALA A 76 -13.91 32.29 0.24
CA ALA A 76 -13.07 32.17 -0.94
C ALA A 76 -12.07 31.00 -0.79
N ALA A 77 -11.41 30.87 0.36
CA ALA A 77 -10.53 29.73 0.63
C ALA A 77 -11.27 28.38 0.51
N LYS A 78 -12.51 28.30 1.05
CA LYS A 78 -13.34 27.09 0.92
C LYS A 78 -13.74 26.82 -0.53
N ALA A 79 -14.07 27.83 -1.32
CA ALA A 79 -14.41 27.67 -2.73
C ALA A 79 -13.23 27.09 -3.53
N VAL A 80 -12.01 27.61 -3.31
CA VAL A 80 -10.80 27.07 -3.95
C VAL A 80 -10.54 25.62 -3.50
N LEU A 81 -10.72 25.30 -2.23
CA LEU A 81 -10.60 23.92 -1.75
C LEU A 81 -11.60 22.97 -2.44
N ILE A 82 -12.84 23.40 -2.63
CA ILE A 82 -13.84 22.61 -3.35
C ILE A 82 -13.41 22.37 -4.79
N VAL A 83 -12.91 23.40 -5.48
CA VAL A 83 -12.39 23.27 -6.86
C VAL A 83 -11.23 22.26 -6.89
N ASP A 84 -10.32 22.35 -5.93
CA ASP A 84 -9.18 21.44 -5.80
C ASP A 84 -9.62 19.97 -5.62
N VAL A 85 -10.48 19.72 -4.63
CA VAL A 85 -11.00 18.36 -4.36
C VAL A 85 -11.80 17.81 -5.54
N VAL A 86 -12.68 18.61 -6.15
CA VAL A 86 -13.47 18.18 -7.30
C VAL A 86 -12.59 17.93 -8.52
N GLY A 87 -11.59 18.78 -8.76
CA GLY A 87 -10.62 18.58 -9.85
C GLY A 87 -9.82 17.30 -9.70
N ASN A 88 -9.24 17.06 -8.52
CA ASN A 88 -8.47 15.85 -8.21
C ASN A 88 -9.32 14.57 -8.31
N LEU A 89 -10.51 14.57 -7.70
CA LEU A 89 -11.42 13.43 -7.78
C LEU A 89 -11.99 13.26 -9.19
N GLY A 90 -12.15 14.34 -9.94
CA GLY A 90 -12.57 14.31 -11.36
C GLY A 90 -11.55 13.63 -12.24
N ILE A 91 -10.27 13.98 -12.09
CA ILE A 91 -9.17 13.34 -12.84
C ILE A 91 -9.06 11.85 -12.46
N LEU A 92 -9.05 11.54 -11.17
CA LEU A 92 -9.03 10.15 -10.70
C LEU A 92 -10.25 9.38 -11.21
N GLY A 93 -11.43 9.99 -11.13
CA GLY A 93 -12.68 9.41 -11.58
C GLY A 93 -12.69 9.11 -13.08
N PHE A 94 -12.19 10.02 -13.88
CA PHE A 94 -12.10 9.85 -15.32
C PHE A 94 -11.24 8.66 -15.72
N PHE A 95 -10.03 8.54 -15.17
CA PHE A 95 -9.15 7.43 -15.54
C PHE A 95 -9.55 6.10 -14.90
N LYS A 96 -10.10 6.11 -13.70
CA LYS A 96 -10.34 4.87 -12.94
C LYS A 96 -11.76 4.31 -13.14
N TYR A 97 -12.78 5.17 -13.27
CA TYR A 97 -14.17 4.72 -13.18
C TYR A 97 -14.99 4.89 -14.47
N THR A 98 -14.44 5.51 -15.52
CA THR A 98 -15.24 5.75 -16.75
C THR A 98 -15.68 4.44 -17.40
N ASP A 99 -14.76 3.49 -17.63
CA ASP A 99 -15.11 2.22 -18.27
C ASP A 99 -16.02 1.38 -17.36
N PHE A 100 -15.78 1.37 -16.06
CA PHE A 100 -16.69 0.73 -15.10
C PHE A 100 -18.11 1.34 -15.13
N ALA A 101 -18.23 2.65 -15.24
CA ALA A 101 -19.53 3.31 -15.38
C ALA A 101 -20.21 2.95 -16.72
N ILE A 102 -19.46 2.94 -17.82
CA ILE A 102 -19.94 2.52 -19.16
C ILE A 102 -20.44 1.09 -19.13
N ASP A 103 -19.67 0.15 -18.54
CA ASP A 103 -20.07 -1.26 -18.46
C ASP A 103 -21.36 -1.45 -17.65
N ASN A 104 -21.50 -0.73 -16.52
CA ASN A 104 -22.74 -0.77 -15.75
C ASN A 104 -23.93 -0.16 -16.51
N LEU A 105 -23.75 0.96 -17.22
CA LEU A 105 -24.78 1.56 -18.06
C LEU A 105 -25.20 0.64 -19.21
N ASN A 106 -24.23 0.02 -19.88
CA ASN A 106 -24.50 -0.96 -20.94
C ASN A 106 -25.28 -2.16 -20.42
N SER A 107 -24.90 -2.68 -19.26
CA SER A 107 -25.60 -3.79 -18.61
C SER A 107 -27.04 -3.44 -18.22
N LEU A 108 -27.29 -2.18 -17.80
CA LEU A 108 -28.59 -1.72 -17.32
C LEU A 108 -29.51 -1.29 -18.45
N LEU A 109 -28.97 -0.60 -19.45
CA LEU A 109 -29.74 0.10 -20.50
C LEU A 109 -29.56 -0.51 -21.89
N SER A 110 -28.71 -1.53 -22.06
CA SER A 110 -28.32 -2.09 -23.35
C SER A 110 -27.87 -1.02 -24.36
N ALA A 111 -27.19 0.03 -23.88
CA ALA A 111 -26.92 1.25 -24.65
C ALA A 111 -25.84 1.09 -25.72
N GLY A 112 -24.99 0.04 -25.62
CA GLY A 112 -23.92 -0.23 -26.59
C GLY A 112 -22.83 0.85 -26.64
N ILE A 113 -22.59 1.58 -25.53
CA ILE A 113 -21.56 2.62 -25.46
C ILE A 113 -20.17 1.94 -25.47
N PRO A 114 -19.27 2.34 -26.39
CA PRO A 114 -17.94 1.74 -26.44
C PRO A 114 -17.11 2.15 -25.20
N ALA A 115 -16.38 1.18 -24.63
CA ALA A 115 -15.39 1.46 -23.60
C ALA A 115 -14.27 2.35 -24.15
N LEU A 116 -13.76 3.28 -23.34
CA LEU A 116 -12.68 4.18 -23.74
C LEU A 116 -11.31 3.48 -23.76
N GLY A 117 -11.16 2.36 -23.04
CA GLY A 117 -9.90 1.60 -22.94
C GLY A 117 -8.76 2.40 -22.32
N LEU A 118 -9.06 3.29 -21.39
CA LEU A 118 -8.08 4.13 -20.74
C LEU A 118 -7.22 3.31 -19.77
N ALA A 119 -5.91 3.29 -20.00
CA ALA A 119 -5.00 2.72 -19.01
C ALA A 119 -4.95 3.62 -17.76
N LEU A 120 -5.04 3.01 -16.58
CA LEU A 120 -4.94 3.73 -15.33
C LEU A 120 -3.50 4.20 -15.11
N PRO A 121 -3.22 5.52 -14.97
CA PRO A 121 -1.87 6.00 -14.68
C PRO A 121 -1.35 5.42 -13.36
N ILE A 122 -0.17 4.81 -13.39
CA ILE A 122 0.43 4.19 -12.20
C ILE A 122 0.56 5.22 -11.07
N GLY A 123 0.10 4.85 -9.88
CA GLY A 123 0.19 5.69 -8.68
C GLY A 123 -0.81 6.85 -8.60
N ILE A 124 -1.74 7.03 -9.58
CA ILE A 124 -2.69 8.14 -9.57
C ILE A 124 -3.53 8.17 -8.28
N SER A 125 -3.97 7.03 -7.78
CA SER A 125 -4.74 6.94 -6.52
C SER A 125 -3.91 7.40 -5.32
N PHE A 126 -2.59 7.15 -5.32
CA PHE A 126 -1.68 7.53 -4.22
C PHE A 126 -1.37 9.02 -4.25
N TYR A 127 -0.86 9.54 -5.38
CA TYR A 127 -0.50 10.95 -5.43
C TYR A 127 -1.71 11.89 -5.35
N THR A 128 -2.89 11.49 -5.84
CA THR A 128 -4.14 12.25 -5.64
C THR A 128 -4.48 12.39 -4.15
N PHE A 129 -4.42 11.31 -3.37
CA PHE A 129 -4.66 11.38 -1.94
C PHE A 129 -3.59 12.18 -1.20
N GLN A 130 -2.35 12.07 -1.64
CA GLN A 130 -1.22 12.79 -1.10
C GLN A 130 -1.38 14.30 -1.32
N THR A 131 -1.66 14.75 -2.54
CA THR A 131 -1.82 16.17 -2.87
C THR A 131 -3.08 16.77 -2.25
N MET A 132 -4.21 16.07 -2.30
CA MET A 132 -5.43 16.50 -1.60
C MET A 132 -5.21 16.70 -0.10
N SER A 133 -4.41 15.82 0.55
CA SER A 133 -4.09 16.00 1.98
C SER A 133 -3.36 17.30 2.23
N TYR A 134 -2.45 17.70 1.33
CA TYR A 134 -1.72 18.94 1.43
C TYR A 134 -2.64 20.18 1.33
N THR A 135 -3.48 20.25 0.32
CA THR A 135 -4.41 21.40 0.13
C THR A 135 -5.43 21.50 1.26
N ILE A 136 -5.96 20.37 1.75
CA ILE A 136 -6.85 20.32 2.91
C ILE A 136 -6.13 20.81 4.18
N ASP A 137 -4.89 20.38 4.40
CA ASP A 137 -4.13 20.77 5.58
C ASP A 137 -3.70 22.25 5.55
N VAL A 138 -3.43 22.82 4.37
CA VAL A 138 -3.28 24.27 4.18
C VAL A 138 -4.58 25.00 4.54
N TYR A 139 -5.74 24.53 4.07
CA TYR A 139 -7.03 25.13 4.41
C TYR A 139 -7.32 25.09 5.91
N ARG A 140 -7.01 23.97 6.58
CA ARG A 140 -7.17 23.81 8.03
C ARG A 140 -6.16 24.62 8.85
N GLY A 141 -5.11 25.16 8.22
CA GLY A 141 -4.04 25.87 8.91
C GLY A 141 -3.06 24.95 9.65
N ILE A 142 -3.07 23.66 9.35
CA ILE A 142 -2.16 22.67 9.93
C ILE A 142 -0.74 22.88 9.38
N VAL A 143 -0.63 23.18 8.09
CA VAL A 143 0.62 23.51 7.40
C VAL A 143 0.50 24.85 6.68
N LYS A 144 1.64 25.48 6.40
CA LYS A 144 1.70 26.67 5.56
C LYS A 144 1.76 26.28 4.07
N ASP A 145 1.23 27.17 3.22
CA ASP A 145 1.37 27.03 1.79
C ASP A 145 2.85 27.13 1.35
N GLN A 146 3.36 26.10 0.69
CA GLN A 146 4.74 26.04 0.21
C GLN A 146 4.93 27.04 -0.95
N LYS A 147 5.93 27.94 -0.81
CA LYS A 147 6.19 28.98 -1.81
C LYS A 147 7.02 28.49 -2.98
N ASN A 148 7.79 27.43 -2.80
CA ASN A 148 8.67 26.87 -3.82
C ASN A 148 8.02 25.65 -4.50
N ILE A 149 7.66 25.79 -5.77
CA ILE A 149 7.05 24.71 -6.55
C ILE A 149 7.96 23.48 -6.69
N LEU A 150 9.27 23.64 -6.68
CA LEU A 150 10.22 22.51 -6.75
C LEU A 150 10.12 21.63 -5.51
N ASN A 151 9.83 22.22 -4.32
CA ASN A 151 9.64 21.45 -3.10
C ASN A 151 8.33 20.68 -3.14
N VAL A 152 7.24 21.29 -3.64
CA VAL A 152 5.95 20.58 -3.81
C VAL A 152 6.11 19.48 -4.88
N GLY A 153 6.76 19.79 -6.00
CA GLY A 153 7.08 18.80 -7.03
C GLY A 153 7.89 17.63 -6.47
N ALA A 154 8.97 17.92 -5.73
CA ALA A 154 9.77 16.88 -5.08
C ALA A 154 8.96 16.03 -4.09
N TYR A 155 8.03 16.63 -3.33
CA TYR A 155 7.14 15.91 -2.44
C TYR A 155 6.17 14.99 -3.19
N VAL A 156 5.47 15.50 -4.20
CA VAL A 156 4.45 14.74 -4.93
C VAL A 156 5.06 13.60 -5.74
N THR A 157 6.19 13.87 -6.40
CA THR A 157 6.78 12.91 -7.33
C THR A 157 7.79 11.97 -6.69
N LEU A 158 8.13 12.14 -5.41
CA LEU A 158 9.21 11.44 -4.73
C LEU A 158 9.17 9.93 -4.97
N PHE A 159 10.11 9.41 -5.76
CA PHE A 159 10.07 8.04 -6.27
C PHE A 159 9.97 6.94 -5.20
N PRO A 160 10.53 7.07 -3.98
CA PRO A 160 10.36 6.05 -2.95
C PRO A 160 8.89 5.79 -2.56
N GLN A 161 8.04 6.82 -2.57
CA GLN A 161 6.65 6.72 -2.13
C GLN A 161 5.63 6.66 -3.27
N LEU A 162 6.01 7.13 -4.48
CA LEU A 162 5.10 7.52 -5.55
C LEU A 162 4.15 6.39 -6.03
N ILE A 163 4.63 5.17 -6.14
CA ILE A 163 3.87 4.09 -6.79
C ILE A 163 2.96 3.36 -5.80
N ALA A 164 3.52 2.83 -4.71
CA ALA A 164 2.80 2.08 -3.67
C ALA A 164 3.51 2.17 -2.31
N GLY A 165 4.24 3.24 -2.07
CA GLY A 165 4.79 3.55 -0.75
C GLY A 165 3.69 3.91 0.25
N PRO A 166 4.03 4.21 1.51
CA PRO A 166 3.09 4.82 2.42
C PRO A 166 2.51 6.10 1.82
N ILE A 167 1.21 6.37 2.02
CA ILE A 167 0.60 7.65 1.65
C ILE A 167 1.13 8.71 2.60
N VAL A 168 2.19 9.40 2.15
CA VAL A 168 2.90 10.38 2.98
C VAL A 168 2.15 11.71 2.94
N GLN A 169 1.70 12.17 4.11
CA GLN A 169 1.06 13.48 4.24
C GLN A 169 2.14 14.58 4.29
N TYR A 170 1.89 15.74 3.68
CA TYR A 170 2.86 16.85 3.61
C TYR A 170 3.34 17.28 5.00
N LYS A 171 2.42 17.34 5.98
CA LYS A 171 2.75 17.72 7.38
C LYS A 171 3.81 16.83 8.03
N THR A 172 3.97 15.58 7.58
CA THR A 172 4.96 14.65 8.16
C THR A 172 6.36 14.86 7.61
N VAL A 173 6.48 15.43 6.41
CA VAL A 173 7.77 15.64 5.71
C VAL A 173 8.10 17.12 5.45
N GLU A 174 7.22 18.04 5.82
CA GLU A 174 7.41 19.50 5.61
C GLU A 174 8.78 19.99 6.12
N HIS A 175 9.12 19.62 7.36
CA HIS A 175 10.39 20.01 7.96
C HIS A 175 11.58 19.37 7.23
N GLU A 176 11.48 18.11 6.86
CA GLU A 176 12.55 17.37 6.18
C GLU A 176 12.77 17.85 4.74
N LEU A 177 11.72 18.25 4.04
CA LEU A 177 11.86 18.90 2.73
C LEU A 177 12.74 20.14 2.78
N MET A 178 12.73 20.89 3.90
CA MET A 178 13.46 22.14 4.06
C MET A 178 14.81 21.98 4.78
N TYR A 179 14.87 21.12 5.78
CA TYR A 179 15.96 21.14 6.78
C TYR A 179 16.53 19.76 7.12
N ARG A 180 16.24 18.71 6.30
CA ARG A 180 16.74 17.35 6.59
C ARG A 180 18.26 17.28 6.67
N ARG A 181 18.71 16.38 7.51
CA ARG A 181 20.13 16.05 7.67
C ARG A 181 20.29 14.55 7.45
N GLU A 182 21.02 14.22 6.42
CA GLU A 182 21.39 12.85 6.12
C GLU A 182 22.55 12.43 7.02
N SER A 183 22.51 11.21 7.54
CA SER A 183 23.60 10.61 8.28
C SER A 183 23.94 9.23 7.72
N VAL A 184 25.21 8.84 7.83
CA VAL A 184 25.66 7.50 7.41
C VAL A 184 24.93 6.41 8.20
N PHE A 185 24.62 6.67 9.47
CA PHE A 185 23.90 5.74 10.31
C PHE A 185 22.46 5.49 9.80
N GLU A 186 21.71 6.57 9.52
CA GLU A 186 20.35 6.44 8.97
C GLU A 186 20.37 5.83 7.56
N ALA A 187 21.31 6.22 6.72
CA ALA A 187 21.49 5.63 5.39
C ALA A 187 21.75 4.12 5.47
N SER A 188 22.61 3.68 6.40
CA SER A 188 22.90 2.27 6.62
C SER A 188 21.66 1.50 7.09
N ARG A 189 20.90 2.03 8.07
CA ARG A 189 19.64 1.44 8.53
C ARG A 189 18.62 1.36 7.40
N GLY A 190 18.53 2.43 6.61
CA GLY A 190 17.64 2.50 5.44
C GLY A 190 17.97 1.42 4.41
N MET A 191 19.24 1.25 4.07
CA MET A 191 19.66 0.21 3.13
C MET A 191 19.44 -1.21 3.65
N GLN A 192 19.68 -1.47 4.94
CA GLN A 192 19.32 -2.75 5.56
C GLN A 192 17.83 -3.04 5.44
N ARG A 193 16.98 -2.05 5.73
CA ARG A 193 15.53 -2.17 5.60
C ARG A 193 15.10 -2.39 4.14
N PHE A 194 15.72 -1.67 3.21
CA PHE A 194 15.49 -1.85 1.78
C PHE A 194 15.77 -3.30 1.36
N VAL A 195 16.90 -3.87 1.76
CA VAL A 195 17.26 -5.25 1.42
C VAL A 195 16.29 -6.26 2.02
N VAL A 196 15.86 -6.06 3.27
CA VAL A 196 14.82 -6.92 3.89
C VAL A 196 13.51 -6.81 3.12
N GLY A 197 13.10 -5.62 2.71
CA GLY A 197 11.91 -5.42 1.87
C GLY A 197 12.04 -6.11 0.50
N LEU A 198 13.20 -6.01 -0.13
CA LEU A 198 13.50 -6.70 -1.38
C LEU A 198 13.43 -8.23 -1.22
N ALA A 199 13.99 -8.77 -0.13
CA ALA A 199 13.93 -10.19 0.19
C ALA A 199 12.49 -10.66 0.41
N LYS A 200 11.67 -9.91 1.14
CA LYS A 200 10.22 -10.18 1.29
C LYS A 200 9.53 -10.30 -0.06
N LYS A 201 9.80 -9.37 -0.96
CA LYS A 201 9.21 -9.32 -2.29
C LYS A 201 9.66 -10.49 -3.16
N VAL A 202 10.96 -10.71 -3.27
CA VAL A 202 11.54 -11.62 -4.26
C VAL A 202 11.52 -13.07 -3.77
N LEU A 203 11.93 -13.30 -2.52
CA LEU A 203 12.10 -14.66 -1.99
C LEU A 203 10.79 -15.25 -1.44
N ILE A 204 9.82 -14.42 -1.07
CA ILE A 204 8.55 -14.91 -0.50
C ILE A 204 7.38 -14.55 -1.41
N ALA A 205 7.08 -13.25 -1.62
CA ALA A 205 5.87 -12.84 -2.31
C ALA A 205 5.78 -13.37 -3.74
N ASN A 206 6.85 -13.30 -4.52
CA ASN A 206 6.86 -13.83 -5.90
C ASN A 206 6.62 -15.35 -5.91
N GLN A 207 7.26 -16.08 -5.00
CA GLN A 207 7.18 -17.55 -4.97
C GLN A 207 5.79 -18.04 -4.52
N VAL A 208 5.21 -17.47 -3.45
CA VAL A 208 3.83 -17.82 -3.06
C VAL A 208 2.81 -17.29 -4.08
N GLY A 209 3.13 -16.22 -4.81
CA GLY A 209 2.31 -15.70 -5.89
C GLY A 209 2.23 -16.67 -7.08
N ALA A 210 3.34 -17.29 -7.47
CA ALA A 210 3.35 -18.33 -8.49
C ALA A 210 2.50 -19.55 -8.07
N LEU A 211 2.56 -19.93 -6.78
CA LEU A 211 1.69 -20.98 -6.24
C LEU A 211 0.20 -20.58 -6.31
N TRP A 212 -0.15 -19.33 -5.96
CA TRP A 212 -1.52 -18.84 -6.10
C TRP A 212 -2.00 -18.88 -7.56
N GLU A 213 -1.21 -18.38 -8.50
CA GLU A 213 -1.59 -18.40 -9.92
C GLU A 213 -1.79 -19.84 -10.45
N GLN A 214 -0.92 -20.78 -10.06
CA GLN A 214 -1.08 -22.19 -10.40
C GLN A 214 -2.40 -22.76 -9.88
N ILE A 215 -2.76 -22.50 -8.62
CA ILE A 215 -3.97 -23.06 -7.99
C ILE A 215 -5.23 -22.35 -8.50
N SER A 216 -5.22 -21.03 -8.64
CA SER A 216 -6.38 -20.26 -9.09
C SER A 216 -6.78 -20.56 -10.55
N ALA A 217 -5.86 -21.09 -11.35
CA ALA A 217 -6.11 -21.52 -12.71
C ALA A 217 -6.73 -22.95 -12.81
N MET A 218 -6.83 -23.70 -11.69
CA MET A 218 -7.41 -25.05 -11.68
C MET A 218 -8.93 -24.97 -11.78
N SER A 219 -9.52 -25.78 -12.65
CA SER A 219 -10.96 -25.83 -12.85
C SER A 219 -11.74 -26.48 -11.69
N ALA A 220 -11.12 -27.43 -10.99
CA ALA A 220 -11.74 -28.17 -9.88
C ALA A 220 -10.72 -28.55 -8.80
N PRO A 221 -10.20 -27.58 -8.01
CA PRO A 221 -9.28 -27.89 -6.94
C PRO A 221 -10.00 -28.62 -5.78
N SER A 222 -9.30 -29.53 -5.12
CA SER A 222 -9.79 -30.10 -3.85
C SER A 222 -9.87 -29.03 -2.75
N ALA A 223 -10.63 -29.26 -1.68
CA ALA A 223 -10.77 -28.30 -0.60
C ALA A 223 -9.40 -27.87 -0.02
N VAL A 224 -8.51 -28.84 0.23
CA VAL A 224 -7.15 -28.54 0.73
C VAL A 224 -6.35 -27.72 -0.27
N THR A 225 -6.46 -28.00 -1.58
CA THR A 225 -5.78 -27.21 -2.62
C THR A 225 -6.32 -25.78 -2.70
N ALA A 226 -7.65 -25.59 -2.62
CA ALA A 226 -8.27 -24.27 -2.61
C ALA A 226 -7.86 -23.45 -1.38
N TRP A 227 -7.87 -24.05 -0.18
CA TRP A 227 -7.35 -23.37 1.02
C TRP A 227 -5.88 -23.05 0.93
N LEU A 228 -5.06 -23.92 0.36
CA LEU A 228 -3.64 -23.65 0.12
C LEU A 228 -3.45 -22.45 -0.80
N GLY A 229 -4.22 -22.33 -1.87
CA GLY A 229 -4.22 -21.16 -2.74
C GLY A 229 -4.61 -19.88 -2.01
N ALA A 230 -5.70 -19.91 -1.23
CA ALA A 230 -6.14 -18.77 -0.44
C ALA A 230 -5.08 -18.30 0.58
N ILE A 231 -4.38 -19.24 1.22
CA ILE A 231 -3.27 -18.97 2.14
C ILE A 231 -2.06 -18.41 1.37
N ALA A 232 -1.75 -18.96 0.19
CA ALA A 232 -0.66 -18.48 -0.66
C ALA A 232 -0.91 -17.02 -1.09
N PHE A 233 -2.12 -16.67 -1.54
CA PHE A 233 -2.47 -15.29 -1.84
C PHE A 233 -2.44 -14.38 -0.61
N THR A 234 -2.87 -14.88 0.55
CA THR A 234 -2.79 -14.16 1.82
C THR A 234 -1.34 -13.78 2.16
N PHE A 235 -0.39 -14.69 1.98
CA PHE A 235 1.03 -14.37 2.15
C PHE A 235 1.54 -13.46 1.03
N GLN A 236 1.15 -13.70 -0.22
CA GLN A 236 1.56 -12.87 -1.35
C GLN A 236 1.24 -11.40 -1.13
N ILE A 237 -0.03 -11.07 -0.85
CA ILE A 237 -0.45 -9.66 -0.69
C ILE A 237 0.27 -8.97 0.48
N TYR A 238 0.53 -9.70 1.56
CA TYR A 238 1.26 -9.14 2.70
C TYR A 238 2.73 -8.90 2.38
N PHE A 239 3.45 -9.91 1.87
CA PHE A 239 4.88 -9.77 1.61
C PHE A 239 5.18 -8.88 0.41
N ASP A 240 4.31 -8.86 -0.60
CA ASP A 240 4.42 -7.94 -1.73
C ASP A 240 4.32 -6.49 -1.27
N PHE A 241 3.27 -6.16 -0.54
CA PHE A 241 3.01 -4.78 -0.14
C PHE A 241 3.88 -4.33 1.04
N SER A 242 4.07 -5.15 2.07
CA SER A 242 4.98 -4.81 3.17
C SER A 242 6.43 -4.74 2.71
N GLY A 243 6.83 -5.59 1.76
CA GLY A 243 8.17 -5.53 1.15
C GLY A 243 8.39 -4.24 0.39
N TYR A 244 7.41 -3.80 -0.42
CA TYR A 244 7.48 -2.52 -1.09
C TYR A 244 7.53 -1.34 -0.09
N SER A 245 6.70 -1.37 0.94
CA SER A 245 6.71 -0.34 1.99
C SER A 245 8.04 -0.27 2.72
N ASP A 246 8.67 -1.42 3.03
CA ASP A 246 10.00 -1.45 3.65
C ASP A 246 11.08 -0.90 2.72
N MET A 247 11.02 -1.22 1.42
CA MET A 247 11.92 -0.61 0.43
C MET A 247 11.73 0.89 0.35
N ALA A 248 10.48 1.37 0.31
CA ALA A 248 10.15 2.79 0.26
C ALA A 248 10.66 3.56 1.50
N ILE A 249 10.40 3.04 2.70
CA ILE A 249 10.86 3.62 3.96
C ILE A 249 12.40 3.59 4.04
N GLY A 250 13.01 2.48 3.60
CA GLY A 250 14.46 2.34 3.53
C GLY A 250 15.12 3.39 2.63
N LEU A 251 14.55 3.64 1.44
CA LEU A 251 14.99 4.71 0.54
C LEU A 251 14.70 6.10 1.13
N GLY A 252 13.60 6.27 1.86
CA GLY A 252 13.34 7.49 2.62
C GLY A 252 14.50 7.80 3.55
N HIS A 253 14.89 6.86 4.42
CA HIS A 253 16.03 7.03 5.33
C HIS A 253 17.36 7.32 4.62
N LEU A 254 17.61 6.69 3.46
CA LEU A 254 18.79 6.97 2.64
C LEU A 254 18.88 8.45 2.26
N PHE A 255 17.75 9.08 1.92
CA PHE A 255 17.68 10.48 1.49
C PHE A 255 17.26 11.43 2.62
N GLY A 256 17.22 10.98 3.88
CA GLY A 256 16.92 11.80 5.06
C GLY A 256 15.45 12.10 5.27
N PHE A 257 14.54 11.24 4.80
CA PHE A 257 13.10 11.29 5.04
C PHE A 257 12.65 10.15 5.95
N HIS A 258 11.71 10.43 6.86
CA HIS A 258 11.15 9.45 7.78
C HIS A 258 9.66 9.23 7.46
N PHE A 259 9.38 8.21 6.66
CA PHE A 259 8.00 7.84 6.33
C PHE A 259 7.37 7.03 7.45
N LEU A 260 6.04 7.12 7.57
CA LEU A 260 5.28 6.35 8.55
C LEU A 260 5.33 4.85 8.24
N GLU A 261 5.32 4.04 9.31
CA GLU A 261 5.12 2.59 9.18
C GLU A 261 3.77 2.30 8.51
N ASN A 262 3.76 1.32 7.61
CA ASN A 262 2.56 0.95 6.88
C ASN A 262 2.01 -0.41 7.33
N PHE A 263 2.84 -1.25 7.95
CA PHE A 263 2.50 -2.59 8.44
C PHE A 263 3.18 -2.88 9.78
N GLU A 264 2.40 -3.39 10.75
CA GLU A 264 2.87 -3.79 12.09
C GLU A 264 2.39 -5.21 12.43
N HIS A 265 2.91 -6.23 11.72
CA HIS A 265 2.54 -7.64 11.91
C HIS A 265 1.01 -7.87 11.99
N PRO A 266 0.24 -7.48 10.97
CA PRO A 266 -1.23 -7.49 11.00
C PRO A 266 -1.82 -8.89 11.19
N TYR A 267 -1.12 -9.93 10.79
CA TYR A 267 -1.60 -11.32 10.89
C TYR A 267 -1.53 -11.90 12.30
N GLU A 268 -0.92 -11.20 13.27
CA GLU A 268 -1.00 -11.53 14.69
C GLU A 268 -2.25 -10.99 15.40
N SER A 269 -3.10 -10.24 14.69
CA SER A 269 -4.27 -9.57 15.25
C SER A 269 -5.34 -10.56 15.74
N ARG A 270 -6.11 -10.15 16.76
CA ARG A 270 -7.17 -10.95 17.36
C ARG A 270 -8.58 -10.44 17.06
N THR A 271 -8.66 -9.29 16.40
CA THR A 271 -9.89 -8.67 15.93
C THR A 271 -9.67 -8.03 14.58
N VAL A 272 -10.73 -7.91 13.77
CA VAL A 272 -10.65 -7.20 12.49
C VAL A 272 -10.33 -5.71 12.70
N THR A 273 -10.81 -5.12 13.80
CA THR A 273 -10.45 -3.75 14.19
C THR A 273 -8.95 -3.62 14.44
N GLU A 274 -8.32 -4.57 15.14
CA GLU A 274 -6.87 -4.58 15.38
C GLU A 274 -6.10 -4.80 14.07
N PHE A 275 -6.57 -5.72 13.23
CA PHE A 275 -5.98 -6.02 11.93
C PHE A 275 -5.84 -4.74 11.08
N TRP A 276 -6.91 -3.95 10.93
CA TRP A 276 -6.89 -2.73 10.13
C TRP A 276 -6.12 -1.56 10.77
N ARG A 277 -5.81 -1.63 12.05
CA ARG A 277 -4.87 -0.68 12.68
C ARG A 277 -3.42 -1.00 12.38
N ARG A 278 -3.12 -2.23 11.95
CA ARG A 278 -1.79 -2.74 11.67
C ARG A 278 -1.54 -2.96 10.17
N TRP A 279 -2.59 -2.96 9.37
CA TRP A 279 -2.56 -3.12 7.90
C TRP A 279 -2.79 -1.80 7.21
N HIS A 280 -1.90 -1.42 6.25
CA HIS A 280 -2.01 -0.22 5.42
C HIS A 280 -2.33 1.03 6.25
N ILE A 281 -1.52 1.26 7.28
CA ILE A 281 -1.75 2.28 8.33
C ILE A 281 -1.89 3.67 7.72
N SER A 282 -1.10 3.99 6.67
CA SER A 282 -1.14 5.29 6.01
C SER A 282 -2.49 5.57 5.34
N LEU A 283 -3.09 4.58 4.66
CA LEU A 283 -4.43 4.70 4.07
C LEU A 283 -5.50 4.83 5.15
N GLY A 284 -5.44 3.99 6.19
CA GLY A 284 -6.35 4.05 7.32
C GLY A 284 -6.31 5.42 8.02
N THR A 285 -5.11 5.99 8.19
CA THR A 285 -4.91 7.32 8.74
C THR A 285 -5.50 8.39 7.84
N TRP A 286 -5.29 8.30 6.52
CA TRP A 286 -5.85 9.22 5.56
C TRP A 286 -7.39 9.25 5.60
N PHE A 287 -8.04 8.08 5.49
CA PHE A 287 -9.51 8.00 5.57
C PHE A 287 -10.05 8.47 6.92
N ARG A 288 -9.35 8.20 8.01
CA ARG A 288 -9.73 8.67 9.35
C ARG A 288 -9.70 10.19 9.43
N GLU A 289 -8.62 10.84 8.96
CA GLU A 289 -8.41 12.28 9.13
C GLU A 289 -9.19 13.13 8.12
N TYR A 290 -9.35 12.64 6.89
CA TYR A 290 -9.95 13.43 5.82
C TYR A 290 -11.39 13.03 5.49
N VAL A 291 -11.87 11.88 5.96
CA VAL A 291 -13.26 11.44 5.73
C VAL A 291 -14.00 11.19 7.05
N TYR A 292 -13.53 10.26 7.89
CA TYR A 292 -14.26 9.82 9.08
C TYR A 292 -14.47 10.94 10.10
N ILE A 293 -13.42 11.67 10.45
CA ILE A 293 -13.49 12.78 11.42
C ILE A 293 -14.35 13.94 10.88
N PRO A 294 -14.21 14.40 9.62
CA PRO A 294 -15.09 15.43 9.05
C PRO A 294 -16.57 15.04 9.00
N LEU A 295 -16.90 13.76 8.80
CA LEU A 295 -18.28 13.25 8.87
C LEU A 295 -18.86 13.22 10.29
N GLY A 296 -18.09 13.63 11.30
CA GLY A 296 -18.46 13.66 12.71
C GLY A 296 -17.88 12.52 13.54
N GLY A 297 -17.20 11.54 12.94
CA GLY A 297 -16.55 10.44 13.65
C GLY A 297 -17.52 9.65 14.52
N ASN A 298 -17.20 9.53 15.83
CA ASN A 298 -18.03 8.88 16.85
C ASN A 298 -18.75 9.86 17.79
N ARG A 299 -18.76 11.19 17.45
CA ARG A 299 -19.25 12.24 18.35
C ARG A 299 -20.77 12.37 18.39
N HIS A 300 -21.47 11.88 17.36
CA HIS A 300 -22.92 12.08 17.16
C HIS A 300 -23.73 10.78 17.39
N GLY A 301 -23.31 9.94 18.32
CA GLY A 301 -24.00 8.71 18.70
C GLY A 301 -23.68 7.49 17.80
N LYS A 302 -24.19 6.31 18.24
CA LYS A 302 -23.86 5.02 17.59
C LYS A 302 -24.36 4.90 16.14
N GLY A 303 -25.56 5.38 15.84
CA GLY A 303 -26.11 5.31 14.47
C GLY A 303 -25.26 6.08 13.46
N ARG A 304 -24.84 7.31 13.82
CA ARG A 304 -23.93 8.10 12.97
C ARG A 304 -22.57 7.47 12.82
N GLN A 305 -22.03 6.86 13.89
CA GLN A 305 -20.77 6.11 13.84
C GLN A 305 -20.83 4.94 12.86
N ILE A 306 -21.93 4.15 12.88
CA ILE A 306 -22.15 3.03 11.96
C ILE A 306 -22.20 3.52 10.52
N LEU A 307 -22.96 4.58 10.26
CA LEU A 307 -23.05 5.17 8.92
C LEU A 307 -21.68 5.67 8.44
N ASN A 308 -20.92 6.37 9.29
CA ASN A 308 -19.59 6.85 8.94
C ASN A 308 -18.62 5.69 8.63
N LEU A 309 -18.69 4.59 9.38
CA LEU A 309 -17.90 3.39 9.10
C LEU A 309 -18.29 2.78 7.74
N ALA A 310 -19.60 2.64 7.46
CA ALA A 310 -20.07 2.11 6.19
C ALA A 310 -19.60 2.97 5.01
N ILE A 311 -19.71 4.31 5.12
CA ILE A 311 -19.22 5.24 4.09
C ILE A 311 -17.71 5.09 3.87
N VAL A 312 -16.92 5.08 4.94
CA VAL A 312 -15.45 4.96 4.83
C VAL A 312 -15.06 3.65 4.15
N TRP A 313 -15.66 2.54 4.53
CA TRP A 313 -15.33 1.23 3.96
C TRP A 313 -15.83 1.06 2.53
N PHE A 314 -16.99 1.60 2.20
CA PHE A 314 -17.46 1.69 0.82
C PHE A 314 -16.47 2.47 -0.06
N LEU A 315 -16.03 3.65 0.40
CA LEU A 315 -15.04 4.47 -0.30
C LEU A 315 -13.67 3.79 -0.36
N THR A 316 -13.28 3.03 0.68
CA THR A 316 -12.04 2.24 0.68
C THR A 316 -12.09 1.14 -0.38
N GLY A 317 -13.23 0.46 -0.51
CA GLY A 317 -13.44 -0.52 -1.57
C GLY A 317 -13.32 0.11 -2.97
N LEU A 318 -14.02 1.20 -3.21
CA LEU A 318 -13.91 1.96 -4.47
C LEU A 318 -12.48 2.42 -4.74
N TRP A 319 -11.76 2.89 -3.73
CA TRP A 319 -10.38 3.34 -3.90
C TRP A 319 -9.45 2.22 -4.40
N HIS A 320 -9.69 0.98 -3.99
CA HIS A 320 -8.88 -0.16 -4.45
C HIS A 320 -9.08 -0.47 -5.93
N GLY A 321 -10.31 -0.44 -6.45
CA GLY A 321 -10.52 -0.75 -7.86
C GLY A 321 -11.93 -0.46 -8.36
N ALA A 322 -12.04 -0.30 -9.68
CA ALA A 322 -13.30 -0.07 -10.38
C ALA A 322 -13.95 -1.42 -10.76
N SER A 323 -14.34 -2.19 -9.75
CA SER A 323 -15.04 -3.46 -9.92
C SER A 323 -15.91 -3.77 -8.69
N TRP A 324 -16.98 -4.49 -8.88
CA TRP A 324 -17.95 -4.81 -7.83
C TRP A 324 -17.37 -5.68 -6.71
N ASN A 325 -16.37 -6.52 -6.99
CA ASN A 325 -15.70 -7.31 -5.96
C ASN A 325 -15.01 -6.42 -4.92
N PHE A 326 -14.40 -5.29 -5.32
CA PHE A 326 -13.79 -4.34 -4.37
C PHE A 326 -14.82 -3.60 -3.55
N VAL A 327 -15.98 -3.25 -4.14
CA VAL A 327 -17.11 -2.67 -3.41
C VAL A 327 -17.61 -3.65 -2.35
N LEU A 328 -17.85 -4.91 -2.73
CA LEU A 328 -18.28 -5.96 -1.81
C LEU A 328 -17.23 -6.26 -0.74
N TRP A 329 -15.95 -6.23 -1.09
CA TRP A 329 -14.86 -6.36 -0.14
C TRP A 329 -14.87 -5.24 0.91
N GLY A 330 -15.08 -3.99 0.51
CA GLY A 330 -15.25 -2.88 1.42
C GLY A 330 -16.47 -3.05 2.33
N LEU A 331 -17.61 -3.45 1.78
CA LEU A 331 -18.84 -3.71 2.54
C LEU A 331 -18.69 -4.90 3.49
N TYR A 332 -17.98 -5.95 3.09
CA TYR A 332 -17.64 -7.09 3.94
C TYR A 332 -16.93 -6.64 5.23
N TYR A 333 -15.90 -5.82 5.09
CA TYR A 333 -15.20 -5.28 6.26
C TYR A 333 -16.03 -4.25 7.04
N ALA A 334 -16.87 -3.46 6.36
CA ALA A 334 -17.82 -2.60 7.05
C ALA A 334 -18.73 -3.41 7.99
N VAL A 335 -19.30 -4.50 7.50
CA VAL A 335 -20.16 -5.39 8.30
C VAL A 335 -19.41 -5.98 9.49
N LEU A 336 -18.23 -6.56 9.27
CA LEU A 336 -17.42 -7.15 10.36
C LEU A 336 -17.07 -6.11 11.43
N LEU A 337 -16.63 -4.92 11.05
CA LEU A 337 -16.28 -3.86 11.99
C LEU A 337 -17.48 -3.30 12.73
N ILE A 338 -18.64 -3.23 12.09
CA ILE A 338 -19.90 -2.83 12.74
C ILE A 338 -20.32 -3.88 13.76
N LEU A 339 -20.29 -5.17 13.41
CA LEU A 339 -20.59 -6.27 14.33
C LEU A 339 -19.62 -6.27 15.53
N GLU A 340 -18.31 -6.07 15.28
CA GLU A 340 -17.33 -5.91 16.36
C GLU A 340 -17.71 -4.76 17.30
N LYS A 341 -18.08 -3.60 16.76
CA LYS A 341 -18.47 -2.42 17.54
C LYS A 341 -19.75 -2.62 18.34
N ILE A 342 -20.74 -3.34 17.80
CA ILE A 342 -22.04 -3.53 18.45
C ILE A 342 -21.92 -4.51 19.62
N PHE A 343 -21.34 -5.70 19.40
CA PHE A 343 -21.31 -6.76 20.42
C PHE A 343 -20.06 -7.66 20.39
N LEU A 344 -19.46 -7.93 19.22
CA LEU A 344 -18.51 -9.02 19.07
C LEU A 344 -17.20 -8.76 19.84
N LEU A 345 -16.72 -7.50 19.91
CA LEU A 345 -15.52 -7.15 20.69
C LEU A 345 -15.70 -7.55 22.17
N ARG A 346 -16.87 -7.28 22.77
CA ARG A 346 -17.13 -7.64 24.17
C ARG A 346 -17.11 -9.13 24.41
N TRP A 347 -17.53 -9.91 23.42
CA TRP A 347 -17.47 -11.36 23.47
C TRP A 347 -16.05 -11.87 23.29
N LEU A 348 -15.32 -11.36 22.30
CA LEU A 348 -13.92 -11.72 22.04
C LEU A 348 -12.99 -11.37 23.22
N ASP A 349 -13.23 -10.26 23.91
CA ASP A 349 -12.47 -9.87 25.11
C ASP A 349 -12.60 -10.90 26.26
N LYS A 350 -13.74 -11.61 26.33
CA LYS A 350 -13.99 -12.67 27.32
C LYS A 350 -13.53 -14.05 26.86
N ALA A 351 -13.39 -14.26 25.56
CA ALA A 351 -13.00 -15.54 24.98
C ALA A 351 -11.47 -15.78 25.11
N PRO A 352 -11.00 -17.03 25.07
CA PRO A 352 -9.59 -17.33 24.97
C PRO A 352 -8.95 -16.62 23.75
N LYS A 353 -7.73 -16.14 23.91
CA LYS A 353 -7.02 -15.34 22.88
C LYS A 353 -6.95 -15.99 21.51
N TRP A 354 -6.84 -17.32 21.46
CA TRP A 354 -6.79 -18.07 20.22
C TRP A 354 -8.10 -18.00 19.41
N VAL A 355 -9.25 -17.87 20.07
CA VAL A 355 -10.57 -17.74 19.41
C VAL A 355 -10.62 -16.48 18.57
N GLY A 356 -10.18 -15.32 19.13
CA GLY A 356 -10.10 -14.07 18.40
C GLY A 356 -9.11 -14.17 17.23
N HIS A 357 -8.00 -14.87 17.43
CA HIS A 357 -7.02 -15.05 16.35
C HIS A 357 -7.59 -15.89 15.20
N VAL A 358 -8.21 -17.04 15.49
CA VAL A 358 -8.84 -17.90 14.46
C VAL A 358 -9.94 -17.13 13.70
N TYR A 359 -10.79 -16.40 14.42
CA TYR A 359 -11.82 -15.53 13.82
C TYR A 359 -11.18 -14.53 12.84
N THR A 360 -10.14 -13.82 13.26
CA THR A 360 -9.51 -12.78 12.46
C THR A 360 -8.78 -13.36 11.25
N VAL A 361 -8.07 -14.49 11.43
CA VAL A 361 -7.40 -15.21 10.33
C VAL A 361 -8.41 -15.67 9.29
N PHE A 362 -9.50 -16.27 9.71
CA PHE A 362 -10.58 -16.68 8.80
C PHE A 362 -11.16 -15.47 8.06
N ALA A 363 -11.46 -14.39 8.79
CA ALA A 363 -12.03 -13.18 8.22
C ALA A 363 -11.11 -12.55 7.15
N PHE A 364 -9.80 -12.44 7.39
CA PHE A 364 -8.92 -11.84 6.37
C PHE A 364 -8.62 -12.79 5.21
N ILE A 365 -8.54 -14.11 5.40
CA ILE A 365 -8.38 -15.06 4.27
C ILE A 365 -9.59 -14.96 3.33
N MET A 366 -10.81 -15.01 3.88
CA MET A 366 -12.03 -14.86 3.05
C MET A 366 -12.11 -13.49 2.39
N GLY A 367 -11.69 -12.43 3.10
CA GLY A 367 -11.59 -11.09 2.54
C GLY A 367 -10.58 -11.02 1.38
N TRP A 368 -9.44 -11.72 1.47
CA TRP A 368 -8.45 -11.75 0.39
C TRP A 368 -8.89 -12.59 -0.81
N VAL A 369 -9.65 -13.67 -0.61
CA VAL A 369 -10.27 -14.42 -1.71
C VAL A 369 -11.24 -13.53 -2.49
N LEU A 370 -12.10 -12.79 -1.78
CA LEU A 370 -13.02 -11.82 -2.39
C LEU A 370 -12.27 -10.69 -3.13
N PHE A 371 -11.13 -10.27 -2.61
CA PHE A 371 -10.28 -9.25 -3.24
C PHE A 371 -9.59 -9.76 -4.51
N ALA A 372 -9.10 -11.00 -4.50
CA ALA A 372 -8.29 -11.58 -5.57
C ALA A 372 -9.08 -11.91 -6.83
N ILE A 373 -10.34 -12.33 -6.68
CA ILE A 373 -11.14 -12.88 -7.78
C ILE A 373 -12.23 -11.86 -8.15
N THR A 374 -12.09 -11.26 -9.34
CA THR A 374 -12.98 -10.21 -9.82
C THR A 374 -14.26 -10.74 -10.48
N ASP A 375 -14.20 -11.92 -11.10
CA ASP A 375 -15.37 -12.58 -11.69
C ASP A 375 -16.18 -13.33 -10.62
N PHE A 376 -17.47 -13.03 -10.49
CA PHE A 376 -18.32 -13.63 -9.46
C PHE A 376 -18.65 -15.11 -9.71
N GLY A 377 -18.65 -15.55 -10.96
CA GLY A 377 -18.83 -16.95 -11.28
C GLY A 377 -17.62 -17.77 -10.80
N GLN A 378 -16.41 -17.30 -11.11
CA GLN A 378 -15.17 -17.91 -10.62
C GLN A 378 -15.05 -17.82 -9.09
N LEU A 379 -15.42 -16.70 -8.49
CA LEU A 379 -15.45 -16.52 -7.03
C LEU A 379 -16.37 -17.56 -6.36
N GLY A 380 -17.60 -17.72 -6.89
CA GLY A 380 -18.54 -18.72 -6.37
C GLY A 380 -18.02 -20.14 -6.50
N GLN A 381 -17.41 -20.50 -7.63
CA GLN A 381 -16.79 -21.80 -7.85
C GLN A 381 -15.60 -22.02 -6.87
N TYR A 382 -14.74 -21.03 -6.71
CA TYR A 382 -13.59 -21.12 -5.83
C TYR A 382 -13.99 -21.28 -4.36
N VAL A 383 -14.93 -20.46 -3.90
CA VAL A 383 -15.48 -20.58 -2.52
C VAL A 383 -16.19 -21.92 -2.34
N SER A 384 -16.96 -22.39 -3.32
CA SER A 384 -17.56 -23.72 -3.26
C SER A 384 -16.50 -24.82 -3.15
N ALA A 385 -15.39 -24.72 -3.90
CA ALA A 385 -14.30 -25.68 -3.82
C ALA A 385 -13.64 -25.71 -2.43
N MET A 386 -13.53 -24.60 -1.75
CA MET A 386 -12.98 -24.52 -0.38
C MET A 386 -13.78 -25.36 0.62
N PHE A 387 -15.08 -25.61 0.38
CA PHE A 387 -15.99 -26.30 1.28
C PHE A 387 -16.60 -27.59 0.67
N THR A 388 -16.02 -28.10 -0.42
CA THR A 388 -16.49 -29.31 -1.09
C THR A 388 -16.18 -30.56 -0.28
N ALA A 389 -16.95 -31.64 -0.56
CA ALA A 389 -16.68 -32.97 -0.01
C ALA A 389 -15.42 -33.63 -0.61
N HIS A 390 -14.95 -33.20 -1.78
CA HIS A 390 -13.64 -33.59 -2.32
C HIS A 390 -12.53 -32.93 -1.51
N PHE A 391 -12.20 -33.54 -0.38
CA PHE A 391 -11.38 -32.88 0.66
C PHE A 391 -9.91 -32.73 0.23
N ALA A 392 -9.26 -33.82 -0.23
CA ALA A 392 -7.84 -33.81 -0.60
C ALA A 392 -7.57 -34.82 -1.71
N ASP A 393 -6.52 -34.53 -2.46
CA ASP A 393 -6.03 -35.37 -3.57
C ASP A 393 -4.49 -35.41 -3.60
N GLY A 394 -3.92 -36.15 -4.57
CA GLY A 394 -2.49 -36.24 -4.77
C GLY A 394 -1.85 -34.87 -5.10
N THR A 395 -2.60 -33.98 -5.76
CA THR A 395 -2.16 -32.62 -6.09
C THR A 395 -1.96 -31.79 -4.83
N ALA A 396 -2.90 -31.85 -3.88
CA ALA A 396 -2.78 -31.18 -2.59
C ALA A 396 -1.52 -31.61 -1.84
N ALA A 397 -1.28 -32.93 -1.74
CA ALA A 397 -0.10 -33.48 -1.07
C ALA A 397 1.21 -33.06 -1.77
N TYR A 398 1.24 -33.09 -3.09
CA TYR A 398 2.39 -32.63 -3.87
C TYR A 398 2.70 -31.14 -3.64
N LEU A 399 1.70 -30.26 -3.79
CA LEU A 399 1.88 -28.81 -3.63
C LEU A 399 2.28 -28.44 -2.19
N LEU A 400 1.68 -29.06 -1.18
CA LEU A 400 2.08 -28.86 0.22
C LEU A 400 3.53 -29.27 0.46
N ARG A 401 3.93 -30.44 -0.04
CA ARG A 401 5.30 -30.97 0.15
C ARG A 401 6.34 -30.12 -0.56
N SER A 402 6.09 -29.77 -1.83
CA SER A 402 7.03 -29.01 -2.66
C SER A 402 7.21 -27.56 -2.17
N ASN A 403 6.18 -26.96 -1.56
CA ASN A 403 6.22 -25.60 -1.06
C ASN A 403 6.34 -25.48 0.48
N ALA A 404 6.56 -26.61 1.19
CA ALA A 404 6.53 -26.62 2.68
C ALA A 404 7.50 -25.62 3.31
N VAL A 405 8.75 -25.56 2.83
CA VAL A 405 9.76 -24.64 3.36
C VAL A 405 9.35 -23.19 3.15
N LEU A 406 8.85 -22.86 1.96
CA LEU A 406 8.37 -21.52 1.62
C LEU A 406 7.19 -21.10 2.49
N LEU A 407 6.20 -21.97 2.66
CA LEU A 407 5.01 -21.71 3.48
C LEU A 407 5.35 -21.54 4.96
N ILE A 408 6.25 -22.35 5.50
CA ILE A 408 6.75 -22.23 6.87
C ILE A 408 7.53 -20.91 7.04
N ALA A 409 8.41 -20.57 6.10
CA ALA A 409 9.15 -19.32 6.13
C ALA A 409 8.21 -18.09 6.06
N ALA A 410 7.17 -18.15 5.22
CA ALA A 410 6.15 -17.11 5.14
C ALA A 410 5.34 -17.00 6.45
N ALA A 411 4.89 -18.13 7.00
CA ALA A 411 4.15 -18.15 8.26
C ALA A 411 4.96 -17.57 9.43
N ILE A 412 6.25 -17.92 9.54
CA ILE A 412 7.14 -17.36 10.56
C ILE A 412 7.42 -15.87 10.27
N GLY A 413 7.70 -15.52 9.02
CA GLY A 413 8.09 -14.16 8.60
C GLY A 413 6.98 -13.12 8.76
N CYS A 414 5.70 -13.50 8.80
CA CYS A 414 4.59 -12.57 9.05
C CYS A 414 4.38 -12.27 10.55
N THR A 415 5.14 -12.91 11.45
CA THR A 415 5.05 -12.74 12.90
C THR A 415 6.18 -11.88 13.48
N THR A 416 6.03 -11.47 14.74
CA THR A 416 7.09 -10.83 15.52
C THR A 416 8.20 -11.79 15.96
N GLY A 417 8.05 -13.09 15.69
CA GLY A 417 9.01 -14.15 16.08
C GLY A 417 10.45 -13.89 15.65
N PRO A 418 10.71 -13.64 14.34
CA PRO A 418 12.07 -13.36 13.85
C PRO A 418 12.71 -12.15 14.51
N LEU A 419 11.97 -11.07 14.71
CA LEU A 419 12.46 -9.87 15.38
C LEU A 419 12.82 -10.15 16.84
N ARG A 420 11.95 -10.87 17.57
CA ARG A 420 12.22 -11.26 18.97
C ARG A 420 13.45 -12.17 19.09
N LEU A 421 13.59 -13.10 18.15
CA LEU A 421 14.76 -13.98 18.10
C LEU A 421 16.03 -13.17 17.83
N TRP A 422 15.99 -12.29 16.83
CA TRP A 422 17.11 -11.40 16.51
C TRP A 422 17.53 -10.56 17.71
N ASN A 423 16.62 -9.86 18.37
CA ASN A 423 16.90 -9.02 19.54
C ASN A 423 17.53 -9.84 20.70
N ARG A 424 17.10 -11.11 20.85
CA ARG A 424 17.66 -12.01 21.87
C ARG A 424 19.10 -12.46 21.52
N VAL A 425 19.37 -12.70 20.23
CA VAL A 425 20.72 -13.06 19.75
C VAL A 425 21.63 -11.85 19.86
N GLU A 426 21.20 -10.70 19.35
CA GLU A 426 21.95 -9.44 19.37
C GLU A 426 22.33 -9.02 20.80
N GLY A 427 21.41 -9.14 21.76
CA GLY A 427 21.69 -8.82 23.16
C GLY A 427 22.68 -9.76 23.88
N ARG A 428 23.13 -10.84 23.22
CA ARG A 428 24.17 -11.77 23.71
C ARG A 428 25.53 -11.60 23.04
N LEU A 429 25.58 -10.77 21.99
CA LEU A 429 26.79 -10.55 21.20
C LEU A 429 27.47 -9.24 21.63
N SER A 430 28.78 -9.13 21.39
CA SER A 430 29.41 -7.81 21.40
C SER A 430 28.91 -6.95 20.24
N ASP A 431 28.97 -5.63 20.40
CA ASP A 431 28.51 -4.68 19.36
C ASP A 431 29.14 -4.97 17.99
N THR A 432 30.44 -5.27 17.98
CA THR A 432 31.16 -5.61 16.74
C THR A 432 30.64 -6.91 16.11
N ALA A 433 30.40 -7.95 16.93
CA ALA A 433 29.86 -9.22 16.43
C ALA A 433 28.44 -9.09 15.95
N ALA A 434 27.61 -8.29 16.63
CA ALA A 434 26.23 -7.99 16.22
C ALA A 434 26.20 -7.26 14.87
N VAL A 435 27.02 -6.22 14.69
CA VAL A 435 27.15 -5.49 13.44
C VAL A 435 27.65 -6.39 12.32
N ALA A 436 28.68 -7.22 12.57
CA ALA A 436 29.22 -8.15 11.58
C ALA A 436 28.16 -9.17 11.13
N LEU A 437 27.47 -9.80 12.08
CA LEU A 437 26.41 -10.79 11.80
C LEU A 437 25.26 -10.17 10.99
N ARG A 438 24.82 -8.96 11.37
CA ARG A 438 23.79 -8.21 10.66
C ARG A 438 24.23 -7.90 9.23
N THR A 439 25.46 -7.41 9.05
CA THR A 439 26.01 -7.08 7.74
C THR A 439 26.09 -8.31 6.83
N VAL A 440 26.62 -9.43 7.35
CA VAL A 440 26.68 -10.69 6.61
C VAL A 440 25.27 -11.16 6.23
N GLY A 441 24.31 -11.12 7.16
CA GLY A 441 22.92 -11.49 6.88
C GLY A 441 22.28 -10.63 5.78
N VAL A 442 22.46 -9.32 5.82
CA VAL A 442 21.95 -8.39 4.80
C VAL A 442 22.60 -8.63 3.44
N VAL A 443 23.92 -8.85 3.39
CA VAL A 443 24.63 -9.16 2.14
C VAL A 443 24.13 -10.48 1.55
N LEU A 444 23.96 -11.52 2.36
CA LEU A 444 23.42 -12.81 1.90
C LEU A 444 22.00 -12.67 1.37
N LEU A 445 21.14 -11.93 2.06
CA LEU A 445 19.77 -11.64 1.58
C LEU A 445 19.79 -10.88 0.25
N LEU A 446 20.69 -9.91 0.09
CA LEU A 446 20.82 -9.16 -1.16
C LEU A 446 21.28 -10.08 -2.30
N LEU A 447 22.33 -10.87 -2.08
CA LEU A 447 22.85 -11.79 -3.09
C LEU A 447 21.80 -12.83 -3.53
N LEU A 448 21.07 -13.42 -2.57
CA LEU A 448 19.98 -14.35 -2.85
C LEU A 448 18.85 -13.65 -3.64
N SER A 449 18.46 -12.44 -3.21
CA SER A 449 17.42 -11.69 -3.91
C SER A 449 17.81 -11.35 -5.35
N VAL A 450 19.08 -10.94 -5.58
CA VAL A 450 19.58 -10.66 -6.93
C VAL A 450 19.64 -11.95 -7.76
N ALA A 451 20.08 -13.06 -7.19
CA ALA A 451 20.12 -14.35 -7.89
C ALA A 451 18.71 -14.77 -8.37
N PHE A 452 17.69 -14.64 -7.53
CA PHE A 452 16.30 -14.92 -7.91
C PHE A 452 15.79 -13.93 -8.96
N LEU A 453 16.11 -12.63 -8.84
CA LEU A 453 15.71 -11.63 -9.85
C LEU A 453 16.31 -11.87 -11.24
N VAL A 454 17.50 -12.43 -11.31
CA VAL A 454 18.15 -12.76 -12.59
C VAL A 454 17.60 -14.07 -13.16
N GLY A 455 17.30 -15.03 -12.30
CA GLY A 455 16.83 -16.38 -12.71
C GLY A 455 15.32 -16.48 -12.97
N ASP A 456 14.52 -15.56 -12.42
CA ASP A 456 13.05 -15.64 -12.49
C ASP A 456 12.48 -14.44 -13.24
N SER A 457 11.66 -14.74 -14.27
CA SER A 457 10.92 -13.72 -15.04
C SER A 457 9.63 -13.28 -14.32
N TYR A 458 9.15 -14.04 -13.33
CA TYR A 458 7.94 -13.73 -12.59
C TYR A 458 8.23 -12.70 -11.49
N ASN A 459 7.91 -11.44 -11.76
CA ASN A 459 8.09 -10.35 -10.82
C ASN A 459 6.90 -9.38 -10.87
N PRO A 460 5.66 -9.87 -10.65
CA PRO A 460 4.48 -9.01 -10.65
C PRO A 460 4.50 -8.10 -9.43
N PHE A 461 3.85 -6.95 -9.57
CA PHE A 461 3.50 -6.11 -8.45
C PHE A 461 1.98 -5.99 -8.38
N LEU A 462 1.38 -6.52 -7.32
CA LEU A 462 -0.09 -6.64 -7.23
C LEU A 462 -0.82 -5.31 -7.40
N TYR A 463 -0.25 -4.22 -6.87
CA TYR A 463 -0.85 -2.89 -6.97
C TYR A 463 -0.94 -2.31 -8.38
N PHE A 464 -0.27 -2.88 -9.36
CA PHE A 464 -0.45 -2.49 -10.78
C PHE A 464 -1.69 -3.12 -11.42
N ARG A 465 -2.33 -4.05 -10.73
CA ARG A 465 -3.54 -4.73 -11.20
C ARG A 465 -4.84 -4.07 -10.71
N PHE A 466 -4.75 -3.07 -9.80
CA PHE A 466 -5.90 -2.47 -9.13
C PHE A 466 -6.03 -0.98 -9.37
#